data_21ea1fd5c01131325440bc2d9dc8d928
#
_entry.id   21ea1fd5c01131325440bc2d9dc8d928
#
_cell.length_a   1.000
_cell.length_b   1.000
_cell.length_c   1.000
_cell.angle_alpha   90.00
_cell.angle_beta   90.00
_cell.angle_gamma   90.00
#
_symmetry.space_group_name_H-M   'P 1'
#
loop_
_entity.id
_entity.type
_entity.pdbx_description
1 polymer ?
#
loop_
_entity_poly.entity_id
_entity_poly.type
_entity_poly.pdbx_seq_one_letter_code
_entity_poly.pdbx_strand_id
1 'polypeptide(L)'
;MNRYGIDPEVFRSESIVDLVKLHQQGIKVFPDNIDVVTGGFPCQDFSVAGKRKGFDSDMSHDGKQRVTEATEENRGKLYYWMKQVIDIVKPKMFVAENVKGLVSLGDVKDIIQKDFASAGDNGYIVLTPKVLHAGDYGVPETRERVIFIGVRKSLLDKDVLEELEKEEVCDEYNPYPKATHSFLAEGENLMSPVFCKDVFDGLKEPDMSIDLSQRNYSKAKYMGKHCQGQTEIKINGIG
;
A
#
# COMPACT_ATOMS: atom_id res chain seq x y z
N MET A 1 21.32 4.39 12.47
CA MET A 1 21.00 5.67 13.15
C MET A 1 19.50 5.87 13.11
N ASN A 2 18.86 5.88 14.26
CA ASN A 2 17.39 6.04 14.36
C ASN A 2 17.01 7.51 14.12
N ARG A 3 16.68 7.86 12.87
CA ARG A 3 16.37 9.25 12.46
C ARG A 3 15.13 9.84 13.17
N TYR A 4 14.23 8.97 13.62
CA TYR A 4 12.93 9.39 14.18
C TYR A 4 12.84 9.16 15.69
N GLY A 5 13.91 8.70 16.36
CA GLY A 5 13.90 8.39 17.78
C GLY A 5 12.97 7.22 18.17
N ILE A 6 12.56 6.40 17.19
CA ILE A 6 11.70 5.23 17.42
C ILE A 6 12.53 4.10 18.01
N ASP A 7 11.99 3.42 19.01
CA ASP A 7 12.63 2.26 19.62
C ASP A 7 12.88 1.18 18.55
N PRO A 8 14.12 0.66 18.41
CA PRO A 8 14.41 -0.42 17.47
C PRO A 8 13.56 -1.68 17.67
N GLU A 9 13.09 -1.95 18.88
CA GLU A 9 12.20 -3.09 19.18
C GLU A 9 10.83 -3.00 18.53
N VAL A 10 10.41 -1.80 18.12
CA VAL A 10 9.17 -1.59 17.37
C VAL A 10 9.28 -2.11 15.94
N PHE A 11 10.51 -2.22 15.41
CA PHE A 11 10.73 -2.71 14.06
C PHE A 11 10.92 -4.22 14.04
N ARG A 12 10.09 -4.90 13.28
CA ARG A 12 10.22 -6.32 12.99
C ARG A 12 10.73 -6.51 11.56
N SER A 13 11.82 -7.26 11.41
CA SER A 13 12.41 -7.60 10.10
C SER A 13 11.97 -8.97 9.58
N GLU A 14 11.27 -9.72 10.40
CA GLU A 14 10.74 -11.04 10.08
C GLU A 14 9.61 -10.96 9.04
N SER A 15 9.41 -12.04 8.32
CA SER A 15 8.26 -12.15 7.42
C SER A 15 6.95 -12.09 8.19
N ILE A 16 5.97 -11.35 7.68
CA ILE A 16 4.63 -11.34 8.27
C ILE A 16 4.01 -12.73 8.36
N VAL A 17 4.34 -13.62 7.42
CA VAL A 17 3.93 -15.04 7.43
C VAL A 17 4.45 -15.73 8.69
N ASP A 18 5.73 -15.54 9.00
CA ASP A 18 6.37 -16.15 10.16
C ASP A 18 5.79 -15.59 11.47
N LEU A 19 5.55 -14.27 11.53
CA LEU A 19 4.92 -13.63 12.68
C LEU A 19 3.51 -14.17 12.94
N VAL A 20 2.70 -14.34 11.91
CA VAL A 20 1.36 -14.93 12.04
C VAL A 20 1.44 -16.38 12.52
N LYS A 21 2.34 -17.20 11.94
CA LYS A 21 2.55 -18.59 12.36
C LYS A 21 3.01 -18.70 13.83
N LEU A 22 3.92 -17.83 14.27
CA LEU A 22 4.35 -17.75 15.66
C LEU A 22 3.19 -17.40 16.60
N HIS A 23 2.36 -16.44 16.20
CA HIS A 23 1.16 -16.10 16.98
C HIS A 23 0.20 -17.30 17.12
N GLN A 24 -0.04 -18.03 16.03
CA GLN A 24 -0.88 -19.23 16.02
C GLN A 24 -0.33 -20.35 16.91
N GLN A 25 0.99 -20.36 17.15
CA GLN A 25 1.66 -21.26 18.11
C GLN A 25 1.58 -20.75 19.56
N GLY A 26 0.86 -19.66 19.82
CA GLY A 26 0.69 -19.08 21.16
C GLY A 26 1.78 -18.09 21.57
N ILE A 27 2.69 -17.71 20.66
CA ILE A 27 3.72 -16.68 20.94
C ILE A 27 3.13 -15.32 20.68
N LYS A 28 3.13 -14.45 21.69
CA LYS A 28 2.65 -13.07 21.53
C LYS A 28 3.65 -12.23 20.74
N VAL A 29 3.38 -11.99 19.47
CA VAL A 29 4.23 -11.21 18.55
C VAL A 29 3.61 -9.87 18.15
N PHE A 30 2.30 -9.72 18.26
CA PHE A 30 1.59 -8.48 17.93
C PHE A 30 1.23 -7.72 19.21
N PRO A 31 1.29 -6.36 19.19
CA PRO A 31 0.85 -5.56 20.32
C PRO A 31 -0.68 -5.63 20.50
N ASP A 32 -1.13 -5.30 21.71
CA ASP A 32 -2.56 -5.16 22.03
C ASP A 32 -3.07 -3.76 21.66
N ASN A 33 -4.39 -3.64 21.56
CA ASN A 33 -5.10 -2.36 21.41
C ASN A 33 -4.65 -1.53 20.19
N ILE A 34 -4.53 -2.17 19.05
CA ILE A 34 -4.19 -1.50 17.81
C ILE A 34 -5.41 -0.78 17.24
N ASP A 35 -5.29 0.52 17.01
CA ASP A 35 -6.36 1.32 16.40
C ASP A 35 -6.40 1.15 14.89
N VAL A 36 -5.24 1.18 14.23
CA VAL A 36 -5.14 1.15 12.76
C VAL A 36 -4.09 0.15 12.31
N VAL A 37 -4.44 -0.68 11.33
CA VAL A 37 -3.49 -1.50 10.56
C VAL A 37 -3.39 -0.95 9.16
N THR A 38 -2.18 -0.66 8.71
CA THR A 38 -1.90 -0.33 7.31
C THR A 38 -1.02 -1.39 6.66
N GLY A 39 -1.24 -1.68 5.38
CA GLY A 39 -0.42 -2.65 4.68
C GLY A 39 -0.53 -2.56 3.16
N GLY A 40 0.63 -2.73 2.49
CA GLY A 40 0.70 -2.94 1.05
C GLY A 40 1.13 -4.38 0.78
N PHE A 41 0.19 -5.27 0.50
CA PHE A 41 0.54 -6.66 0.21
C PHE A 41 1.17 -6.78 -1.19
N PRO A 42 2.12 -7.73 -1.39
CA PRO A 42 2.80 -7.90 -2.67
C PRO A 42 1.82 -8.14 -3.83
N CYS A 43 2.09 -7.47 -4.95
CA CYS A 43 1.22 -7.43 -6.12
C CYS A 43 1.87 -7.96 -7.40
N GLN A 44 2.94 -8.74 -7.29
CA GLN A 44 3.76 -9.12 -8.45
C GLN A 44 2.96 -9.78 -9.57
N ASP A 45 1.92 -10.53 -9.23
CA ASP A 45 1.06 -11.21 -10.18
C ASP A 45 -0.17 -10.37 -10.61
N PHE A 46 -0.40 -9.24 -9.95
CA PHE A 46 -1.48 -8.29 -10.28
C PHE A 46 -0.98 -7.06 -11.06
N SER A 47 0.34 -6.81 -11.14
CA SER A 47 0.87 -5.63 -11.81
C SER A 47 0.91 -5.79 -13.33
N VAL A 48 0.87 -4.67 -14.05
CA VAL A 48 1.03 -4.65 -15.52
C VAL A 48 2.42 -5.14 -15.93
N ALA A 49 3.43 -4.94 -15.07
CA ALA A 49 4.80 -5.41 -15.28
C ALA A 49 4.99 -6.90 -14.91
N GLY A 50 4.02 -7.50 -14.21
CA GLY A 50 4.00 -8.92 -13.86
C GLY A 50 3.29 -9.77 -14.92
N LYS A 51 3.22 -11.08 -14.67
CA LYS A 51 2.57 -12.03 -15.60
C LYS A 51 1.04 -12.02 -15.53
N ARG A 52 0.44 -11.14 -14.72
CA ARG A 52 -1.00 -11.02 -14.48
C ARG A 52 -1.71 -12.34 -14.16
N LYS A 53 -1.04 -13.23 -13.43
CA LYS A 53 -1.60 -14.53 -13.07
C LYS A 53 -2.65 -14.45 -11.95
N GLY A 54 -2.69 -13.33 -11.20
CA GLY A 54 -3.64 -13.16 -10.10
C GLY A 54 -3.52 -14.28 -9.06
N PHE A 55 -4.64 -14.93 -8.75
CA PHE A 55 -4.67 -16.07 -7.81
C PHE A 55 -4.08 -17.37 -8.36
N ASP A 56 -3.82 -17.46 -9.66
CA ASP A 56 -3.26 -18.65 -10.31
C ASP A 56 -1.72 -18.66 -10.29
N SER A 57 -1.10 -17.84 -9.44
CA SER A 57 0.35 -17.82 -9.30
C SER A 57 0.86 -19.14 -8.71
N ASP A 58 1.80 -19.73 -9.40
CA ASP A 58 2.49 -20.96 -9.01
C ASP A 58 3.81 -20.73 -8.24
N MET A 59 4.10 -19.47 -7.91
CA MET A 59 5.34 -19.09 -7.21
C MET A 59 5.12 -18.89 -5.72
N SER A 60 6.07 -19.32 -4.89
CA SER A 60 6.10 -19.00 -3.45
C SER A 60 6.23 -17.49 -3.22
N HIS A 61 5.87 -17.02 -2.02
CA HIS A 61 5.91 -15.61 -1.64
C HIS A 61 7.29 -14.95 -1.81
N ASP A 62 8.38 -15.70 -1.64
CA ASP A 62 9.78 -15.27 -1.84
C ASP A 62 10.26 -15.40 -3.30
N GLY A 63 9.45 -15.98 -4.17
CA GLY A 63 9.72 -16.12 -5.59
C GLY A 63 10.77 -17.16 -5.97
N LYS A 64 11.21 -17.99 -5.03
CA LYS A 64 12.31 -18.93 -5.24
C LYS A 64 11.84 -20.32 -5.69
N GLN A 65 10.62 -20.70 -5.36
CA GLN A 65 10.10 -22.03 -5.64
C GLN A 65 8.76 -21.98 -6.36
N ARG A 66 8.53 -22.95 -7.27
CA ARG A 66 7.19 -23.22 -7.80
C ARG A 66 6.39 -24.02 -6.80
N VAL A 67 5.18 -23.56 -6.52
CA VAL A 67 4.22 -24.25 -5.67
C VAL A 67 3.19 -24.89 -6.58
N THR A 68 3.15 -26.22 -6.60
CA THR A 68 2.27 -26.99 -7.50
C THR A 68 0.82 -27.05 -7.01
N GLU A 69 0.57 -26.71 -5.73
CA GLU A 69 -0.76 -26.65 -5.14
C GLU A 69 -1.11 -25.20 -4.76
N ALA A 70 -2.39 -24.83 -4.87
CA ALA A 70 -2.90 -23.54 -4.44
C ALA A 70 -2.86 -23.43 -2.90
N THR A 71 -1.70 -23.03 -2.37
CA THR A 71 -1.50 -22.79 -0.94
C THR A 71 -1.71 -21.31 -0.62
N GLU A 72 -2.01 -21.01 0.64
CA GLU A 72 -2.13 -19.62 1.16
C GLU A 72 -0.83 -18.82 1.02
N GLU A 73 0.28 -19.48 0.72
CA GLU A 73 1.61 -18.90 0.52
C GLU A 73 1.85 -18.44 -0.93
N ASN A 74 0.93 -18.70 -1.86
CA ASN A 74 1.06 -18.25 -3.24
C ASN A 74 1.04 -16.71 -3.31
N ARG A 75 1.87 -16.14 -4.20
CA ARG A 75 1.97 -14.69 -4.39
C ARG A 75 0.64 -14.00 -4.64
N GLY A 76 -0.26 -14.65 -5.37
CA GLY A 76 -1.60 -14.14 -5.65
C GLY A 76 -2.50 -14.07 -4.40
N LYS A 77 -2.16 -14.75 -3.31
CA LYS A 77 -2.93 -14.79 -2.07
C LYS A 77 -2.25 -14.10 -0.89
N LEU A 78 -1.21 -13.32 -1.12
CA LEU A 78 -0.48 -12.66 -0.02
C LEU A 78 -1.32 -11.61 0.74
N TYR A 79 -2.43 -11.12 0.17
CA TYR A 79 -3.42 -10.31 0.90
C TYR A 79 -4.01 -11.07 2.10
N TYR A 80 -4.05 -12.41 2.02
CA TYR A 80 -4.56 -13.28 3.09
C TYR A 80 -3.79 -13.09 4.40
N TRP A 81 -2.47 -12.89 4.32
CA TRP A 81 -1.66 -12.66 5.52
C TRP A 81 -1.99 -11.32 6.18
N MET A 82 -2.32 -10.30 5.41
CA MET A 82 -2.85 -9.06 5.97
C MET A 82 -4.21 -9.30 6.64
N LYS A 83 -5.10 -10.11 6.03
CA LYS A 83 -6.34 -10.52 6.66
C LYS A 83 -6.10 -11.23 7.98
N GLN A 84 -5.14 -12.18 8.04
CA GLN A 84 -4.78 -12.86 9.28
C GLN A 84 -4.30 -11.88 10.37
N VAL A 85 -3.51 -10.86 10.02
CA VAL A 85 -3.13 -9.81 10.98
C VAL A 85 -4.36 -9.07 11.49
N ILE A 86 -5.28 -8.70 10.61
CA ILE A 86 -6.54 -8.02 10.99
C ILE A 86 -7.37 -8.91 11.91
N ASP A 87 -7.47 -10.22 11.63
CA ASP A 87 -8.14 -11.21 12.46
C ASP A 87 -7.53 -11.30 13.88
N ILE A 88 -6.20 -11.23 13.97
CA ILE A 88 -5.46 -11.34 15.24
C ILE A 88 -5.59 -10.07 16.07
N VAL A 89 -5.24 -8.90 15.47
CA VAL A 89 -5.13 -7.65 16.24
C VAL A 89 -6.45 -6.89 16.34
N LYS A 90 -7.43 -7.24 15.51
CA LYS A 90 -8.80 -6.66 15.50
C LYS A 90 -8.78 -5.13 15.59
N PRO A 91 -8.10 -4.43 14.67
CA PRO A 91 -7.97 -2.98 14.73
C PRO A 91 -9.33 -2.29 14.60
N LYS A 92 -9.44 -1.02 15.00
CA LYS A 92 -10.67 -0.23 14.76
C LYS A 92 -10.91 -0.01 13.28
N MET A 93 -9.82 0.20 12.52
CA MET A 93 -9.85 0.32 11.07
C MET A 93 -8.58 -0.25 10.43
N PHE A 94 -8.65 -0.51 9.13
CA PHE A 94 -7.48 -0.84 8.35
C PHE A 94 -7.47 -0.11 7.01
N VAL A 95 -6.27 0.07 6.47
CA VAL A 95 -6.05 0.60 5.11
C VAL A 95 -5.12 -0.36 4.37
N ALA A 96 -5.61 -0.95 3.29
CA ALA A 96 -4.83 -1.82 2.42
C ALA A 96 -4.58 -1.15 1.06
N GLU A 97 -3.34 -1.22 0.59
CA GLU A 97 -2.93 -0.60 -0.68
C GLU A 97 -2.48 -1.67 -1.67
N ASN A 98 -2.81 -1.46 -2.95
CA ASN A 98 -2.27 -2.26 -4.03
C ASN A 98 -2.21 -1.47 -5.35
N VAL A 99 -1.66 -2.08 -6.39
CA VAL A 99 -1.59 -1.47 -7.72
C VAL A 99 -2.97 -1.38 -8.37
N LYS A 100 -3.20 -0.36 -9.21
CA LYS A 100 -4.43 -0.21 -10.01
C LYS A 100 -4.76 -1.48 -10.82
N GLY A 101 -3.75 -2.21 -11.31
CA GLY A 101 -3.96 -3.43 -12.08
C GLY A 101 -4.83 -4.49 -11.40
N LEU A 102 -4.90 -4.48 -10.06
CA LEU A 102 -5.74 -5.41 -9.30
C LEU A 102 -7.23 -5.26 -9.63
N VAL A 103 -7.73 -4.04 -9.84
CA VAL A 103 -9.15 -3.81 -10.16
C VAL A 103 -9.54 -4.23 -11.57
N SER A 104 -8.56 -4.53 -12.43
CA SER A 104 -8.76 -4.97 -13.82
C SER A 104 -8.76 -6.50 -13.97
N LEU A 105 -8.59 -7.24 -12.88
CA LEU A 105 -8.46 -8.70 -12.88
C LEU A 105 -9.77 -9.38 -12.43
N GLY A 106 -10.76 -9.42 -13.32
CA GLY A 106 -12.02 -10.09 -13.07
C GLY A 106 -12.62 -9.71 -11.71
N ASP A 107 -12.94 -10.69 -10.89
CA ASP A 107 -13.57 -10.57 -9.57
C ASP A 107 -12.58 -10.49 -8.39
N VAL A 108 -11.28 -10.38 -8.67
CA VAL A 108 -10.22 -10.36 -7.63
C VAL A 108 -10.45 -9.27 -6.59
N LYS A 109 -10.81 -8.05 -7.01
CA LYS A 109 -11.13 -6.95 -6.11
C LYS A 109 -12.27 -7.31 -5.16
N ASP A 110 -13.33 -7.91 -5.68
CA ASP A 110 -14.53 -8.25 -4.92
C ASP A 110 -14.28 -9.41 -3.95
N ILE A 111 -13.44 -10.38 -4.34
CA ILE A 111 -13.00 -11.46 -3.46
C ILE A 111 -12.21 -10.89 -2.28
N ILE A 112 -11.22 -10.05 -2.54
CA ILE A 112 -10.40 -9.42 -1.49
C ILE A 112 -11.26 -8.57 -0.56
N GLN A 113 -12.19 -7.80 -1.11
CA GLN A 113 -13.13 -6.98 -0.32
C GLN A 113 -13.99 -7.84 0.60
N LYS A 114 -14.54 -8.95 0.10
CA LYS A 114 -15.35 -9.90 0.89
C LYS A 114 -14.53 -10.58 1.98
N ASP A 115 -13.31 -11.00 1.66
CA ASP A 115 -12.42 -11.64 2.63
C ASP A 115 -12.06 -10.68 3.76
N PHE A 116 -11.70 -9.43 3.44
CA PHE A 116 -11.47 -8.42 4.47
C PHE A 116 -12.73 -8.09 5.28
N ALA A 117 -13.91 -8.06 4.65
CA ALA A 117 -15.16 -7.82 5.36
C ALA A 117 -15.50 -8.94 6.36
N SER A 118 -15.04 -10.17 6.11
CA SER A 118 -15.23 -11.31 7.01
C SER A 118 -14.21 -11.39 8.15
N ALA A 119 -13.22 -10.49 8.20
CA ALA A 119 -12.18 -10.53 9.22
C ALA A 119 -12.72 -10.16 10.61
N GLY A 120 -12.11 -10.71 11.66
CA GLY A 120 -12.50 -10.48 13.05
C GLY A 120 -13.84 -11.12 13.43
N ASP A 121 -14.22 -10.98 14.71
CA ASP A 121 -15.39 -11.68 15.26
C ASP A 121 -16.73 -11.15 14.72
N ASN A 122 -16.83 -9.84 14.50
CA ASN A 122 -18.04 -9.15 14.04
C ASN A 122 -17.94 -8.58 12.63
N GLY A 123 -16.82 -8.83 11.96
CA GLY A 123 -16.52 -8.32 10.62
C GLY A 123 -16.24 -6.83 10.54
N TYR A 124 -15.92 -6.42 9.33
CA TYR A 124 -15.65 -5.03 8.95
C TYR A 124 -16.63 -4.60 7.87
N ILE A 125 -17.03 -3.33 7.89
CA ILE A 125 -17.53 -2.69 6.70
C ILE A 125 -16.32 -2.29 5.84
N VAL A 126 -16.22 -2.84 4.63
CA VAL A 126 -15.16 -2.49 3.68
C VAL A 126 -15.79 -1.65 2.58
N LEU A 127 -15.46 -0.38 2.56
CA LEU A 127 -16.00 0.55 1.58
C LEU A 127 -15.59 0.14 0.16
N THR A 128 -16.36 0.58 -0.82
CA THR A 128 -16.01 0.39 -2.24
C THR A 128 -14.59 0.87 -2.51
N PRO A 129 -13.65 -0.02 -2.90
CA PRO A 129 -12.26 0.36 -3.10
C PRO A 129 -12.11 1.41 -4.19
N LYS A 130 -11.33 2.46 -3.92
CA LYS A 130 -11.07 3.55 -4.86
C LYS A 130 -9.65 3.51 -5.40
N VAL A 131 -9.50 3.82 -6.68
CA VAL A 131 -8.18 4.09 -7.28
C VAL A 131 -7.90 5.57 -7.09
N LEU A 132 -6.82 5.87 -6.35
CA LEU A 132 -6.35 7.24 -6.13
C LEU A 132 -5.12 7.49 -6.98
N HIS A 133 -5.05 8.70 -7.57
CA HIS A 133 -3.92 9.16 -8.36
C HIS A 133 -3.11 10.18 -7.56
N ALA A 134 -1.82 9.93 -7.36
CA ALA A 134 -0.97 10.75 -6.51
C ALA A 134 -0.93 12.24 -6.93
N GLY A 135 -0.97 12.51 -8.23
CA GLY A 135 -1.00 13.87 -8.77
C GLY A 135 -2.21 14.69 -8.35
N ASP A 136 -3.35 14.04 -8.06
CA ASP A 136 -4.57 14.73 -7.59
C ASP A 136 -4.46 15.21 -6.13
N TYR A 137 -3.38 14.82 -5.45
CA TYR A 137 -3.06 15.19 -4.06
C TYR A 137 -1.77 16.02 -3.96
N GLY A 138 -1.30 16.60 -5.07
CA GLY A 138 -0.12 17.44 -5.10
C GLY A 138 1.22 16.69 -5.04
N VAL A 139 1.23 15.40 -5.30
CA VAL A 139 2.46 14.62 -5.41
C VAL A 139 2.95 14.65 -6.86
N PRO A 140 4.20 15.02 -7.14
CA PRO A 140 4.74 15.11 -8.50
C PRO A 140 5.06 13.73 -9.11
N GLU A 141 4.09 12.83 -9.06
CA GLU A 141 4.22 11.45 -9.54
C GLU A 141 2.92 10.97 -10.19
N THR A 142 3.04 10.29 -11.32
CA THR A 142 1.92 9.61 -11.99
C THR A 142 1.70 8.21 -11.40
N ARG A 143 1.35 8.14 -10.13
CA ARG A 143 1.17 6.89 -9.39
C ARG A 143 -0.31 6.68 -9.07
N GLU A 144 -0.86 5.58 -9.55
CA GLU A 144 -2.22 5.15 -9.23
C GLU A 144 -2.20 3.93 -8.31
N ARG A 145 -3.01 3.96 -7.26
CA ARG A 145 -3.13 2.86 -6.30
C ARG A 145 -4.58 2.63 -5.92
N VAL A 146 -4.97 1.36 -5.85
CA VAL A 146 -6.24 0.98 -5.25
C VAL A 146 -6.09 0.94 -3.73
N ILE A 147 -7.03 1.59 -3.06
CA ILE A 147 -7.06 1.65 -1.60
C ILE A 147 -8.34 0.96 -1.12
N PHE A 148 -8.18 0.05 -0.16
CA PHE A 148 -9.25 -0.57 0.59
C PHE A 148 -9.27 0.04 1.99
N ILE A 149 -10.42 0.49 2.44
CA ILE A 149 -10.61 0.99 3.80
C ILE A 149 -11.68 0.13 4.47
N GLY A 150 -11.34 -0.44 5.63
CA GLY A 150 -12.27 -1.21 6.44
C GLY A 150 -12.40 -0.62 7.83
N VAL A 151 -13.64 -0.54 8.33
CA VAL A 151 -13.98 -0.07 9.68
C VAL A 151 -14.71 -1.18 10.41
N ARG A 152 -14.33 -1.44 11.67
CA ARG A 152 -14.89 -2.54 12.46
C ARG A 152 -16.36 -2.25 12.79
N LYS A 153 -17.28 -3.13 12.37
CA LYS A 153 -18.73 -2.97 12.50
C LYS A 153 -19.20 -2.72 13.93
N SER A 154 -18.59 -3.41 14.90
CA SER A 154 -18.99 -3.30 16.32
C SER A 154 -18.72 -1.93 16.96
N LEU A 155 -18.05 -1.02 16.28
CA LEU A 155 -17.76 0.34 16.74
C LEU A 155 -18.67 1.40 16.14
N LEU A 156 -19.51 1.01 15.18
CA LEU A 156 -20.34 1.92 14.42
C LEU A 156 -21.75 1.94 15.00
N ASP A 157 -22.32 3.13 15.11
CA ASP A 157 -23.74 3.30 15.32
C ASP A 157 -24.52 2.80 14.09
N LYS A 158 -25.77 2.40 14.30
CA LYS A 158 -26.58 1.80 13.26
C LYS A 158 -26.74 2.71 12.03
N ASP A 159 -26.97 3.99 12.24
CA ASP A 159 -27.16 4.97 11.16
C ASP A 159 -25.88 5.15 10.33
N VAL A 160 -24.70 5.15 11.00
CA VAL A 160 -23.40 5.22 10.34
C VAL A 160 -23.12 3.94 9.54
N LEU A 161 -23.45 2.78 10.10
CA LEU A 161 -23.30 1.50 9.42
C LEU A 161 -24.14 1.46 8.14
N GLU A 162 -25.41 1.84 8.22
CA GLU A 162 -26.32 1.90 7.08
C GLU A 162 -25.83 2.87 6.00
N GLU A 163 -25.20 3.98 6.40
CA GLU A 163 -24.61 4.93 5.44
C GLU A 163 -23.37 4.36 4.75
N LEU A 164 -22.48 3.72 5.51
CA LEU A 164 -21.24 3.14 4.96
C LEU A 164 -21.48 1.88 4.09
N GLU A 165 -22.65 1.24 4.20
CA GLU A 165 -23.05 0.12 3.34
C GLU A 165 -23.56 0.55 1.97
N LYS A 166 -23.81 1.84 1.75
CA LYS A 166 -24.22 2.37 0.44
C LYS A 166 -23.06 2.30 -0.56
N GLU A 167 -23.40 2.17 -1.82
CA GLU A 167 -22.41 2.21 -2.92
C GLU A 167 -21.74 3.59 -3.00
N GLU A 168 -22.52 4.66 -2.78
CA GLU A 168 -22.03 6.02 -2.68
C GLU A 168 -22.25 6.52 -1.24
N VAL A 169 -21.18 6.63 -0.49
CA VAL A 169 -21.17 7.16 0.85
C VAL A 169 -21.14 8.69 0.78
N CYS A 170 -21.98 9.37 1.58
CA CYS A 170 -21.97 10.82 1.61
C CYS A 170 -20.64 11.38 2.12
N ASP A 171 -20.32 12.60 1.73
CA ASP A 171 -19.03 13.24 1.98
C ASP A 171 -18.63 13.30 3.46
N GLU A 172 -19.61 13.42 4.35
CA GLU A 172 -19.40 13.51 5.79
C GLU A 172 -18.81 12.22 6.39
N TYR A 173 -19.24 11.06 5.88
CA TYR A 173 -18.81 9.76 6.36
C TYR A 173 -17.80 9.08 5.45
N ASN A 174 -17.46 9.70 4.32
CA ASN A 174 -16.53 9.12 3.36
C ASN A 174 -15.07 9.29 3.82
N PRO A 175 -14.34 8.22 4.20
CA PRO A 175 -12.98 8.32 4.70
C PRO A 175 -11.93 8.52 3.59
N TYR A 176 -12.33 8.41 2.32
CA TYR A 176 -11.38 8.68 1.24
C TYR A 176 -11.07 10.16 1.13
N PRO A 177 -9.78 10.53 0.94
CA PRO A 177 -9.41 11.93 0.77
C PRO A 177 -10.04 12.52 -0.49
N LYS A 178 -10.45 13.78 -0.41
CA LYS A 178 -10.87 14.56 -1.59
C LYS A 178 -9.63 15.04 -2.34
N ALA A 179 -9.71 15.01 -3.68
CA ALA A 179 -8.66 15.61 -4.52
C ALA A 179 -8.44 17.07 -4.15
N THR A 180 -7.19 17.48 -4.13
CA THR A 180 -6.76 18.86 -3.85
C THR A 180 -6.16 19.54 -5.07
N HIS A 181 -5.76 18.78 -6.08
CA HIS A 181 -5.11 19.23 -7.30
C HIS A 181 -5.81 18.64 -8.53
N SER A 182 -5.72 19.34 -9.65
CA SER A 182 -6.40 19.01 -10.91
C SER A 182 -5.50 18.25 -11.89
N PHE A 183 -4.77 17.20 -11.44
CA PHE A 183 -3.96 16.40 -12.36
C PHE A 183 -4.83 15.53 -13.28
N LEU A 184 -5.70 14.69 -12.71
CA LEU A 184 -6.76 13.97 -13.40
C LEU A 184 -8.15 14.33 -12.84
N ALA A 185 -8.21 14.86 -11.62
CA ALA A 185 -9.45 15.26 -10.99
C ALA A 185 -10.01 16.53 -11.62
N GLU A 186 -11.33 16.57 -11.79
CA GLU A 186 -12.10 17.72 -12.22
C GLU A 186 -12.92 18.25 -11.05
N GLY A 187 -13.01 19.57 -10.92
CA GLY A 187 -13.77 20.20 -9.86
C GLY A 187 -13.42 21.68 -9.67
N GLU A 188 -14.29 22.39 -8.97
CA GLU A 188 -14.05 23.78 -8.62
C GLU A 188 -13.04 23.87 -7.46
N ASN A 189 -12.21 24.91 -7.48
CA ASN A 189 -11.23 25.23 -6.44
C ASN A 189 -10.07 24.21 -6.28
N LEU A 190 -9.79 23.38 -7.29
CA LEU A 190 -8.59 22.55 -7.29
C LEU A 190 -7.35 23.39 -7.60
N MET A 191 -6.26 23.08 -6.90
CA MET A 191 -4.95 23.69 -7.18
C MET A 191 -4.36 23.12 -8.47
N SER A 192 -3.45 23.88 -9.11
CA SER A 192 -2.71 23.38 -10.27
C SER A 192 -1.87 22.16 -9.92
N PRO A 193 -1.66 21.22 -10.87
CA PRO A 193 -0.79 20.07 -10.64
C PRO A 193 0.63 20.48 -10.25
N VAL A 194 1.25 19.70 -9.37
CA VAL A 194 2.67 19.87 -9.02
C VAL A 194 3.50 18.95 -9.91
N PHE A 195 4.54 19.50 -10.54
CA PHE A 195 5.46 18.75 -11.40
C PHE A 195 6.82 18.56 -10.73
N CYS A 196 7.57 17.54 -11.16
CA CYS A 196 8.92 17.29 -10.65
C CYS A 196 9.83 18.53 -10.77
N LYS A 197 9.71 19.30 -11.86
CA LYS A 197 10.46 20.55 -12.04
C LYS A 197 10.21 21.55 -10.90
N ASP A 198 8.98 21.65 -10.42
CA ASP A 198 8.60 22.61 -9.38
C ASP A 198 9.20 22.21 -8.01
N VAL A 199 9.34 20.89 -7.77
CA VAL A 199 9.95 20.37 -6.55
C VAL A 199 11.47 20.41 -6.58
N PHE A 200 12.07 20.24 -7.77
CA PHE A 200 13.51 20.26 -7.93
C PHE A 200 14.08 21.66 -8.17
N ASP A 201 13.22 22.64 -8.41
CA ASP A 201 13.66 24.03 -8.55
C ASP A 201 14.34 24.51 -7.27
N GLY A 202 15.50 25.11 -7.42
CA GLY A 202 16.31 25.58 -6.30
C GLY A 202 17.08 24.52 -5.51
N LEU A 203 16.97 23.22 -5.84
CA LEU A 203 17.85 22.21 -5.28
C LEU A 203 19.27 22.38 -5.82
N LYS A 204 20.24 22.40 -4.92
CA LYS A 204 21.66 22.42 -5.28
C LYS A 204 22.09 21.06 -5.81
N GLU A 205 23.06 21.08 -6.72
CA GLU A 205 23.74 19.85 -7.13
C GLU A 205 24.25 19.08 -5.90
N PRO A 206 24.05 17.77 -5.83
CA PRO A 206 24.41 16.96 -4.64
C PRO A 206 25.87 17.07 -4.23
N ASP A 207 26.80 17.28 -5.18
CA ASP A 207 28.21 17.43 -4.92
C ASP A 207 28.56 18.78 -4.27
N MET A 208 27.69 19.77 -4.40
CA MET A 208 27.83 21.11 -3.81
C MET A 208 27.13 21.22 -2.45
N SER A 209 26.33 20.24 -2.08
CA SER A 209 25.62 20.25 -0.81
C SER A 209 26.58 19.98 0.36
N ILE A 210 26.42 20.75 1.43
CA ILE A 210 27.06 20.48 2.72
C ILE A 210 26.33 19.35 3.48
N ASP A 211 25.11 19.02 3.08
CA ASP A 211 24.36 17.90 3.64
C ASP A 211 24.93 16.57 3.14
N LEU A 212 25.55 15.82 4.04
CA LEU A 212 26.16 14.52 3.75
C LEU A 212 25.14 13.48 3.25
N SER A 213 23.88 13.61 3.63
CA SER A 213 22.82 12.70 3.15
C SER A 213 22.56 12.91 1.66
N GLN A 214 22.52 14.13 1.17
CA GLN A 214 22.35 14.46 -0.24
C GLN A 214 23.55 13.98 -1.07
N ARG A 215 24.77 14.14 -0.58
CA ARG A 215 25.98 13.64 -1.24
C ARG A 215 26.00 12.13 -1.40
N ASN A 216 25.46 11.41 -0.41
CA ASN A 216 25.42 9.96 -0.44
C ASN A 216 24.44 9.42 -1.46
N TYR A 217 23.32 10.07 -1.68
CA TYR A 217 22.31 9.65 -2.67
C TYR A 217 22.75 9.90 -4.11
N SER A 218 23.65 10.84 -4.37
CA SER A 218 24.15 11.14 -5.72
C SER A 218 25.21 10.17 -6.23
N LYS A 219 25.80 9.34 -5.34
CA LYS A 219 26.87 8.42 -5.75
C LYS A 219 26.30 7.08 -6.20
N ALA A 220 26.53 6.75 -7.46
CA ALA A 220 26.08 5.51 -8.12
C ALA A 220 26.44 4.21 -7.35
N LYS A 221 27.45 4.23 -6.46
CA LYS A 221 27.82 3.07 -5.65
C LYS A 221 26.72 2.57 -4.70
N TYR A 222 25.74 3.43 -4.36
CA TYR A 222 24.59 3.06 -3.53
C TYR A 222 23.41 2.55 -4.35
N MET A 223 23.47 2.71 -5.67
CA MET A 223 22.48 2.17 -6.57
C MET A 223 22.92 0.77 -6.98
N GLY A 224 22.06 -0.20 -6.91
CA GLY A 224 22.34 -1.55 -7.41
C GLY A 224 22.81 -1.50 -8.87
N LYS A 225 23.62 -2.49 -9.29
CA LYS A 225 24.16 -2.58 -10.64
C LYS A 225 23.11 -2.35 -11.75
N HIS A 226 21.86 -2.74 -11.47
CA HIS A 226 20.74 -2.58 -12.40
C HIS A 226 20.32 -1.12 -12.59
N CYS A 227 20.54 -0.26 -11.61
CA CYS A 227 20.13 1.15 -11.67
C CYS A 227 21.27 2.06 -12.16
N GLN A 228 22.53 1.64 -12.08
CA GLN A 228 23.69 2.47 -12.45
C GLN A 228 23.61 2.94 -13.91
N GLY A 229 23.35 2.02 -14.82
CA GLY A 229 23.25 2.36 -16.25
C GLY A 229 22.06 3.28 -16.57
N GLN A 230 20.94 3.12 -15.87
CA GLN A 230 19.78 3.99 -16.06
C GLN A 230 20.02 5.39 -15.51
N THR A 231 20.80 5.52 -14.44
CA THR A 231 21.12 6.83 -13.85
C THR A 231 22.08 7.61 -14.76
N GLU A 232 23.11 6.95 -15.30
CA GLU A 232 24.02 7.56 -16.26
C GLU A 232 23.29 8.03 -17.53
N ILE A 233 22.39 7.22 -18.07
CA ILE A 233 21.57 7.59 -19.23
C ILE A 233 20.66 8.79 -18.90
N LYS A 234 20.07 8.82 -17.72
CA LYS A 234 19.20 9.95 -17.31
C LYS A 234 19.99 11.23 -17.07
N ILE A 235 21.16 11.16 -16.45
CA ILE A 235 22.02 12.32 -16.23
C ILE A 235 22.57 12.85 -17.54
N ASN A 236 22.93 11.98 -18.47
CA ASN A 236 23.46 12.37 -19.78
C ASN A 236 22.37 12.64 -20.82
N GLY A 237 21.12 12.28 -20.55
CA GLY A 237 19.99 12.39 -21.47
C GLY A 237 18.96 13.46 -21.11
N ILE A 238 19.21 14.27 -20.07
CA ILE A 238 18.48 15.51 -19.83
C ILE A 238 19.21 16.59 -20.60
N GLY A 239 19.04 16.53 -21.89
CA GLY A 239 19.20 17.65 -22.78
C GLY A 239 17.82 18.21 -23.05
#